data_5dc88334d2afe87c0c4fff21218b6012
#
_entry.id   5dc88334d2afe87c0c4fff21218b6012
#
_cell.length_a   1.000
_cell.length_b   1.000
_cell.length_c   1.000
_cell.angle_alpha   90.00
_cell.angle_beta   90.00
_cell.angle_gamma   90.00
#
_symmetry.space_group_name_H-M   'P 1'
#
loop_
_entity.id
_entity.type
_entity.pdbx_description
1 polymer ?
#
loop_
_entity_poly.entity_id
_entity_poly.type
_entity_poly.pdbx_seq_one_letter_code
_entity_poly.pdbx_strand_id
1 'polypeptide(L)'
;MMSKQINRWMAPLCLGLLLSVSLLVCGPLASAKLQRAGVATGSARNAAIVATTEQVLKETSDLRELSILKEVKSGAQSRAEIERMIVKNLDEESTPAEMHAAEVVLKAFGLAPQEFRYRPFLIKLLTEQVAGYYDPKAQQFYLADWIELEGQKPVMAHELTHALQDQHFDLRRFEKWPKGDSDAELAAHALIEGDATLAMTLYMTKHPLVALAFIRSLGATGAESDQFKQAPRAIRESLMFPYEEGSAWATQVYRKGGWDLVSKSFAKLPQSTEQILHPDKYFSYESPVKVTLPELKPALGPTWKRIDQDVNGEWGCYLFLDQFLNDAEESKRAAAGWAGDRFAVYEGAKPGEMFFAQLTAWDTENDAKEFFEAYAKRTVKRYPEAKSVTENGSAERQQWQTSSGNVVLERRGLRVMIFEGISSGINVNVLERAAW
;
A
#
# COMPACT_ATOMS: atom_id res chain seq x y z
N MET A 1 24.12 5.05 22.26
CA MET A 1 23.75 5.42 20.86
C MET A 1 23.12 4.19 20.23
N MET A 2 21.82 4.00 20.41
CA MET A 2 21.08 2.88 19.80
C MET A 2 20.73 3.28 18.37
N SER A 3 21.23 2.50 17.42
CA SER A 3 20.93 2.58 16.00
C SER A 3 19.40 2.48 15.81
N LYS A 4 18.78 3.54 15.30
CA LYS A 4 17.39 3.52 14.84
C LYS A 4 17.35 2.65 13.58
N GLN A 5 17.08 1.37 13.72
CA GLN A 5 16.76 0.50 12.61
C GLN A 5 15.32 0.79 12.18
N ILE A 6 15.16 1.07 10.91
CA ILE A 6 13.94 1.56 10.28
C ILE A 6 13.45 0.47 9.34
N ASN A 7 12.20 0.05 9.51
CA ASN A 7 11.58 -1.08 8.82
C ASN A 7 10.32 -0.63 8.07
N ARG A 8 10.29 -0.68 6.72
CA ARG A 8 9.09 -0.31 5.94
C ARG A 8 9.20 -0.79 4.49
N TRP A 9 8.57 -1.90 4.12
CA TRP A 9 8.50 -2.26 2.70
C TRP A 9 7.22 -1.73 2.02
N MET A 10 6.12 -1.59 2.77
CA MET A 10 4.90 -0.91 2.29
C MET A 10 4.92 0.60 2.60
N ALA A 11 5.69 1.03 3.60
CA ALA A 11 5.76 2.40 4.04
C ALA A 11 6.28 3.41 2.99
N PRO A 12 7.28 3.13 2.13
CA PRO A 12 7.60 4.03 1.04
C PRO A 12 6.47 4.13 -0.01
N LEU A 13 5.66 3.09 -0.16
CA LEU A 13 4.43 3.14 -0.96
C LEU A 13 3.36 4.00 -0.28
N CYS A 14 3.25 3.93 1.04
CA CYS A 14 2.29 4.72 1.81
C CYS A 14 2.79 6.14 2.10
N LEU A 15 4.09 6.38 2.35
CA LEU A 15 4.62 7.71 2.65
C LEU A 15 4.76 8.61 1.43
N GLY A 16 5.03 8.07 0.24
CA GLY A 16 4.92 8.83 -1.01
C GLY A 16 3.49 9.28 -1.32
N LEU A 17 2.51 8.75 -0.61
CA LEU A 17 1.07 8.93 -0.79
C LEU A 17 0.40 9.82 0.27
N LEU A 18 1.12 10.37 1.25
CA LEU A 18 0.68 11.56 1.98
C LEU A 18 0.76 12.85 1.11
N LEU A 19 1.44 12.77 -0.02
CA LEU A 19 1.05 13.51 -1.20
C LEU A 19 -0.11 12.71 -1.78
N SER A 20 -1.32 13.11 -1.48
CA SER A 20 -2.52 12.59 -2.11
C SER A 20 -2.38 12.68 -3.63
N VAL A 21 -1.80 11.62 -4.16
CA VAL A 21 -1.59 11.44 -5.59
C VAL A 21 -2.85 10.79 -6.08
N SER A 22 -3.74 11.56 -6.70
CA SER A 22 -4.80 10.94 -7.50
C SER A 22 -4.13 10.12 -8.59
N LEU A 23 -4.04 8.82 -8.35
CA LEU A 23 -3.62 7.83 -9.35
C LEU A 23 -4.66 7.80 -10.47
N LEU A 24 -4.64 8.85 -11.29
CA LEU A 24 -5.24 8.79 -12.60
C LEU A 24 -4.33 7.93 -13.45
N VAL A 25 -4.86 6.83 -13.87
CA VAL A 25 -4.27 5.97 -14.90
C VAL A 25 -4.19 6.79 -16.21
N CYS A 26 -3.18 7.65 -16.30
CA CYS A 26 -2.86 8.41 -17.50
C CYS A 26 -1.88 7.61 -18.35
N GLY A 27 -2.38 7.00 -19.43
CA GLY A 27 -1.53 6.41 -20.46
C GLY A 27 -0.70 7.47 -21.22
N PRO A 28 0.36 7.06 -21.93
CA PRO A 28 1.19 7.99 -22.68
C PRO A 28 0.35 8.70 -23.76
N LEU A 29 0.40 10.02 -23.78
CA LEU A 29 -0.19 10.86 -24.81
C LEU A 29 0.41 10.47 -26.18
N ALA A 30 -0.31 9.68 -26.95
CA ALA A 30 -0.06 9.64 -28.38
C ALA A 30 -0.21 11.07 -28.90
N SER A 31 0.85 11.58 -29.58
CA SER A 31 0.88 12.91 -30.15
C SER A 31 -0.20 13.05 -31.23
N ALA A 32 -1.44 13.24 -30.82
CA ALA A 32 -2.49 13.72 -31.68
C ALA A 32 -2.20 15.21 -31.91
N LYS A 33 -2.01 15.59 -33.17
CA LYS A 33 -1.98 16.98 -33.61
C LYS A 33 -3.27 17.66 -33.17
N LEU A 34 -3.27 18.22 -31.94
CA LEU A 34 -4.30 19.15 -31.53
C LEU A 34 -4.10 20.46 -32.30
N GLN A 35 -5.11 20.81 -33.11
CA GLN A 35 -5.25 22.12 -33.68
C GLN A 35 -5.08 23.18 -32.59
N ARG A 36 -4.26 24.18 -32.89
CA ARG A 36 -3.98 25.33 -32.04
C ARG A 36 -5.28 26.08 -31.66
N ALA A 37 -5.93 25.68 -30.59
CA ALA A 37 -6.69 26.60 -29.76
C ALA A 37 -5.64 27.38 -28.97
N GLY A 38 -5.73 28.70 -28.96
CA GLY A 38 -4.70 29.61 -28.50
C GLY A 38 -4.19 29.21 -27.10
N VAL A 39 -2.87 29.07 -26.97
CA VAL A 39 -2.17 28.83 -25.72
C VAL A 39 -2.48 30.02 -24.79
N ALA A 40 -3.38 29.80 -23.83
CA ALA A 40 -3.56 30.76 -22.75
C ALA A 40 -2.19 30.98 -22.09
N THR A 41 -1.78 32.23 -21.91
CA THR A 41 -0.51 32.54 -21.22
C THR A 41 -0.52 31.84 -19.85
N GLY A 42 0.61 31.41 -19.32
CA GLY A 42 0.68 30.68 -18.03
C GLY A 42 -0.08 31.40 -16.89
N SER A 43 -0.16 32.72 -16.94
CA SER A 43 -0.93 33.56 -16.03
C SER A 43 -2.47 33.33 -16.14
N ALA A 44 -3.01 33.26 -17.36
CA ALA A 44 -4.45 33.03 -17.55
C ALA A 44 -4.88 31.62 -17.13
N ARG A 45 -4.02 30.60 -17.36
CA ARG A 45 -4.24 29.24 -16.90
C ARG A 45 -4.22 29.14 -15.38
N ASN A 46 -3.24 29.77 -14.73
CA ASN A 46 -3.18 29.82 -13.27
C ASN A 46 -4.43 30.47 -12.66
N ALA A 47 -4.88 31.60 -13.21
CA ALA A 47 -6.11 32.27 -12.77
C ALA A 47 -7.34 31.34 -12.92
N ALA A 48 -7.44 30.58 -14.00
CA ALA A 48 -8.52 29.62 -14.21
C ALA A 48 -8.46 28.46 -13.20
N ILE A 49 -7.27 27.95 -12.87
CA ILE A 49 -7.08 26.92 -11.84
C ILE A 49 -7.52 27.45 -10.48
N VAL A 50 -7.09 28.64 -10.07
CA VAL A 50 -7.47 29.26 -8.80
C VAL A 50 -8.99 29.40 -8.69
N ALA A 51 -9.64 29.99 -9.69
CA ALA A 51 -11.09 30.16 -9.69
C ALA A 51 -11.85 28.81 -9.64
N THR A 52 -11.38 27.80 -10.39
CA THR A 52 -11.98 26.46 -10.36
C THR A 52 -11.76 25.77 -9.01
N THR A 53 -10.58 25.94 -8.41
CA THR A 53 -10.27 25.40 -7.07
C THR A 53 -11.23 25.96 -6.02
N GLU A 54 -11.47 27.27 -6.00
CA GLU A 54 -12.41 27.91 -5.07
C GLU A 54 -13.83 27.35 -5.22
N GLN A 55 -14.29 27.19 -6.48
CA GLN A 55 -15.60 26.61 -6.76
C GLN A 55 -15.69 25.17 -6.27
N VAL A 56 -14.75 24.30 -6.69
CA VAL A 56 -14.78 22.86 -6.35
C VAL A 56 -14.59 22.67 -4.85
N LEU A 57 -13.72 23.45 -4.20
CA LEU A 57 -13.52 23.40 -2.74
C LEU A 57 -14.83 23.66 -1.99
N LYS A 58 -15.58 24.69 -2.41
CA LYS A 58 -16.87 25.01 -1.78
C LYS A 58 -17.86 23.86 -1.98
N GLU A 59 -18.00 23.37 -3.22
CA GLU A 59 -18.90 22.27 -3.55
C GLU A 59 -18.54 20.99 -2.78
N THR A 60 -17.23 20.70 -2.63
CA THR A 60 -16.71 19.55 -1.88
C THR A 60 -16.92 19.72 -0.38
N SER A 61 -16.70 20.92 0.17
CA SER A 61 -16.97 21.26 1.57
C SER A 61 -18.44 21.01 1.92
N ASP A 62 -19.37 21.52 1.10
CA ASP A 62 -20.79 21.32 1.29
C ASP A 62 -21.19 19.83 1.17
N LEU A 63 -20.56 19.07 0.27
CA LEU A 63 -20.84 17.68 0.03
C LEU A 63 -20.30 16.79 1.16
N ARG A 64 -19.05 17.01 1.60
CA ARG A 64 -18.37 16.20 2.62
C ARG A 64 -18.74 16.62 4.03
N GLU A 65 -19.46 17.72 4.20
CA GLU A 65 -19.84 18.31 5.50
C GLU A 65 -18.62 18.68 6.37
N LEU A 66 -17.54 19.13 5.74
CA LEU A 66 -16.37 19.70 6.40
C LEU A 66 -16.24 21.18 6.00
N SER A 67 -16.37 22.09 6.97
CA SER A 67 -16.27 23.52 6.71
C SER A 67 -14.85 23.92 6.31
N ILE A 68 -14.73 24.90 5.41
CA ILE A 68 -13.44 25.51 5.04
C ILE A 68 -12.97 26.36 6.23
N LEU A 69 -11.92 25.93 6.92
CA LEU A 69 -11.34 26.65 8.06
C LEU A 69 -10.24 27.63 7.62
N LYS A 70 -9.58 27.34 6.51
CA LYS A 70 -8.50 28.17 5.95
C LYS A 70 -8.57 28.16 4.42
N GLU A 71 -8.09 29.24 3.80
CA GLU A 71 -7.88 29.30 2.36
C GLU A 71 -6.94 28.20 1.90
N VAL A 72 -7.28 27.55 0.78
CA VAL A 72 -6.42 26.57 0.11
C VAL A 72 -5.80 27.24 -1.11
N LYS A 73 -4.51 27.51 -1.04
CA LYS A 73 -3.77 28.02 -2.19
C LYS A 73 -3.71 26.95 -3.27
N SER A 74 -3.71 27.38 -4.53
CA SER A 74 -3.60 26.46 -5.66
C SER A 74 -2.67 26.99 -6.75
N GLY A 75 -2.15 26.08 -7.58
CA GLY A 75 -1.30 26.44 -8.68
C GLY A 75 -1.07 25.29 -9.65
N ALA A 76 -0.45 25.60 -10.79
CA ALA A 76 -0.04 24.61 -11.77
C ALA A 76 1.41 24.20 -11.54
N GLN A 77 1.72 22.93 -11.85
CA GLN A 77 3.10 22.44 -11.90
C GLN A 77 3.37 21.69 -13.20
N SER A 78 4.58 21.86 -13.72
CA SER A 78 5.12 21.11 -14.85
C SER A 78 5.57 19.70 -14.41
N ARG A 79 5.72 18.77 -15.36
CA ARG A 79 6.27 17.41 -15.09
C ARG A 79 7.60 17.47 -14.34
N ALA A 80 8.49 18.38 -14.73
CA ALA A 80 9.80 18.51 -14.10
C ALA A 80 9.71 19.03 -12.65
N GLU A 81 8.72 19.86 -12.31
CA GLU A 81 8.46 20.29 -10.94
C GLU A 81 7.88 19.17 -10.09
N ILE A 82 6.93 18.41 -10.63
CA ILE A 82 6.36 17.22 -9.98
C ILE A 82 7.43 16.17 -9.72
N GLU A 83 8.28 15.85 -10.72
CA GLU A 83 9.38 14.90 -10.53
C GLU A 83 10.36 15.35 -9.43
N ARG A 84 10.75 16.64 -9.42
CA ARG A 84 11.60 17.18 -8.36
C ARG A 84 10.94 17.08 -6.97
N MET A 85 9.64 17.33 -6.90
CA MET A 85 8.88 17.20 -5.66
C MET A 85 8.85 15.75 -5.19
N ILE A 86 8.57 14.78 -6.07
CA ILE A 86 8.57 13.35 -5.76
C ILE A 86 9.93 12.92 -5.23
N VAL A 87 11.02 13.25 -5.94
CA VAL A 87 12.39 12.91 -5.52
C VAL A 87 12.70 13.51 -4.16
N LYS A 88 12.39 14.80 -3.96
CA LYS A 88 12.61 15.49 -2.69
C LYS A 88 11.87 14.79 -1.54
N ASN A 89 10.60 14.47 -1.71
CA ASN A 89 9.80 13.83 -0.67
C ASN A 89 10.31 12.42 -0.36
N LEU A 90 10.64 11.63 -1.37
CA LEU A 90 11.24 10.31 -1.16
C LEU A 90 12.56 10.41 -0.37
N ASP A 91 13.39 11.41 -0.63
CA ASP A 91 14.66 11.61 0.07
C ASP A 91 14.48 12.16 1.49
N GLU A 92 13.42 12.93 1.75
CA GLU A 92 13.06 13.41 3.10
C GLU A 92 12.41 12.31 3.97
N GLU A 93 11.63 11.44 3.37
CA GLU A 93 10.78 10.46 4.06
C GLU A 93 11.43 9.09 4.20
N SER A 94 12.35 8.74 3.31
CA SER A 94 12.99 7.42 3.29
C SER A 94 14.49 7.48 3.13
N THR A 95 15.20 6.76 3.97
CA THR A 95 16.65 6.59 3.84
C THR A 95 17.01 5.55 2.76
N PRO A 96 18.22 5.57 2.19
CA PRO A 96 18.70 4.51 1.30
C PRO A 96 18.61 3.10 1.91
N ALA A 97 18.77 2.98 3.22
CA ALA A 97 18.65 1.70 3.93
C ALA A 97 17.21 1.19 3.97
N GLU A 98 16.22 2.08 4.11
CA GLU A 98 14.79 1.73 4.07
C GLU A 98 14.36 1.31 2.66
N MET A 99 14.81 2.04 1.65
CA MET A 99 14.56 1.66 0.25
C MET A 99 15.17 0.30 -0.10
N HIS A 100 16.37 0.01 0.42
CA HIS A 100 17.00 -1.30 0.29
C HIS A 100 16.18 -2.37 1.03
N ALA A 101 15.74 -2.10 2.25
CA ALA A 101 14.91 -3.02 3.02
C ALA A 101 13.62 -3.38 2.28
N ALA A 102 12.90 -2.39 1.74
CA ALA A 102 11.71 -2.61 0.94
C ALA A 102 11.98 -3.51 -0.29
N GLU A 103 13.09 -3.26 -1.00
CA GLU A 103 13.51 -4.08 -2.14
C GLU A 103 13.79 -5.54 -1.73
N VAL A 104 14.53 -5.73 -0.64
CA VAL A 104 14.88 -7.08 -0.13
C VAL A 104 13.65 -7.83 0.33
N VAL A 105 12.72 -7.18 1.03
CA VAL A 105 11.48 -7.80 1.49
C VAL A 105 10.62 -8.26 0.31
N LEU A 106 10.39 -7.41 -0.70
CA LEU A 106 9.65 -7.80 -1.91
C LEU A 106 10.25 -9.04 -2.59
N LYS A 107 11.59 -9.11 -2.67
CA LYS A 107 12.31 -10.26 -3.24
C LYS A 107 12.19 -11.51 -2.35
N ALA A 108 12.30 -11.35 -1.05
CA ALA A 108 12.18 -12.45 -0.09
C ALA A 108 10.80 -13.12 -0.15
N PHE A 109 9.73 -12.34 -0.26
CA PHE A 109 8.38 -12.85 -0.47
C PHE A 109 8.13 -13.40 -1.90
N GLY A 110 9.04 -13.11 -2.84
CA GLY A 110 8.86 -13.45 -4.27
C GLY A 110 7.86 -12.53 -4.98
N LEU A 111 7.63 -11.35 -4.44
CA LEU A 111 6.72 -10.33 -4.99
C LEU A 111 7.38 -9.45 -6.05
N ALA A 112 8.70 -9.48 -6.12
CA ALA A 112 9.48 -8.81 -7.17
C ALA A 112 10.64 -9.72 -7.64
N PRO A 113 11.07 -9.61 -8.92
CA PRO A 113 12.20 -10.37 -9.44
C PRO A 113 13.53 -9.88 -8.84
N GLN A 114 14.59 -10.70 -8.93
CA GLN A 114 15.88 -10.40 -8.29
C GLN A 114 16.56 -9.15 -8.83
N GLU A 115 16.36 -8.81 -10.12
CA GLU A 115 16.89 -7.61 -10.77
C GLU A 115 16.10 -6.34 -10.45
N PHE A 116 14.97 -6.44 -9.80
CA PHE A 116 14.12 -5.29 -9.46
C PHE A 116 14.87 -4.25 -8.61
N ARG A 117 14.67 -2.98 -8.93
CA ARG A 117 15.23 -1.82 -8.23
C ARG A 117 14.11 -0.89 -7.79
N TYR A 118 13.83 -0.87 -6.49
CA TYR A 118 12.65 -0.23 -5.93
C TYR A 118 12.62 1.30 -6.13
N ARG A 119 13.67 2.02 -5.72
CA ARG A 119 13.69 3.49 -5.77
C ARG A 119 13.53 4.06 -7.19
N PRO A 120 14.33 3.68 -8.20
CA PRO A 120 14.18 4.22 -9.56
C PRO A 120 12.85 3.84 -10.19
N PHE A 121 12.32 2.67 -9.88
CA PHE A 121 11.00 2.24 -10.32
C PHE A 121 9.90 3.16 -9.73
N LEU A 122 9.95 3.43 -8.41
CA LEU A 122 8.95 4.23 -7.71
C LEU A 122 8.92 5.69 -8.20
N ILE A 123 10.10 6.33 -8.40
CA ILE A 123 10.19 7.67 -8.97
C ILE A 123 9.49 7.73 -10.34
N LYS A 124 9.79 6.78 -11.21
CA LYS A 124 9.22 6.74 -12.56
C LYS A 124 7.72 6.51 -12.54
N LEU A 125 7.25 5.56 -11.71
CA LEU A 125 5.85 5.26 -11.54
C LEU A 125 5.06 6.48 -11.06
N LEU A 126 5.49 7.12 -9.97
CA LEU A 126 4.81 8.27 -9.39
C LEU A 126 4.80 9.47 -10.36
N THR A 127 5.91 9.74 -11.05
CA THR A 127 5.98 10.84 -12.02
C THR A 127 4.99 10.66 -13.20
N GLU A 128 4.70 9.43 -13.60
CA GLU A 128 3.73 9.16 -14.65
C GLU A 128 2.27 9.27 -14.17
N GLN A 129 2.02 9.01 -12.88
CA GLN A 129 0.66 8.90 -12.35
C GLN A 129 0.09 10.21 -11.80
N VAL A 130 0.93 11.16 -11.38
CA VAL A 130 0.45 12.40 -10.73
C VAL A 130 -0.26 13.32 -11.71
N ALA A 131 -1.55 13.53 -11.47
CA ALA A 131 -2.38 14.51 -12.18
C ALA A 131 -2.59 15.80 -11.37
N GLY A 132 -2.64 15.68 -10.05
CA GLY A 132 -2.73 16.74 -9.07
C GLY A 132 -2.40 16.18 -7.69
N TYR A 133 -2.16 17.04 -6.73
CA TYR A 133 -1.94 16.63 -5.35
C TYR A 133 -2.14 17.79 -4.37
N TYR A 134 -2.54 17.47 -3.16
CA TYR A 134 -2.51 18.38 -2.02
C TYR A 134 -1.23 18.15 -1.20
N ASP A 135 -0.51 19.23 -0.88
CA ASP A 135 0.68 19.20 -0.03
C ASP A 135 0.31 19.70 1.38
N PRO A 136 0.24 18.80 2.40
CA PRO A 136 -0.10 19.19 3.78
C PRO A 136 0.97 20.09 4.43
N LYS A 137 2.24 20.00 3.99
CA LYS A 137 3.34 20.83 4.52
C LYS A 137 3.21 22.26 4.02
N ALA A 138 2.91 22.43 2.73
CA ALA A 138 2.68 23.73 2.09
C ALA A 138 1.25 24.26 2.30
N GLN A 139 0.29 23.40 2.67
CA GLN A 139 -1.15 23.66 2.69
C GLN A 139 -1.65 24.19 1.35
N GLN A 140 -1.21 23.56 0.26
CA GLN A 140 -1.44 24.01 -1.10
C GLN A 140 -1.82 22.85 -2.02
N PHE A 141 -2.77 23.11 -2.91
CA PHE A 141 -3.14 22.19 -3.99
C PHE A 141 -2.38 22.52 -5.27
N TYR A 142 -1.89 21.51 -5.96
CA TYR A 142 -1.21 21.62 -7.24
C TYR A 142 -1.89 20.75 -8.29
N LEU A 143 -2.05 21.30 -9.50
CA LEU A 143 -2.57 20.60 -10.67
C LEU A 143 -1.50 20.53 -11.76
N ALA A 144 -1.43 19.42 -12.47
CA ALA A 144 -0.53 19.25 -13.61
C ALA A 144 -0.90 20.23 -14.75
N ASP A 145 0.09 20.94 -15.30
CA ASP A 145 -0.14 22.03 -16.26
C ASP A 145 -0.53 21.54 -17.66
N TRP A 146 -0.39 20.26 -17.95
CA TRP A 146 -0.70 19.62 -19.26
C TRP A 146 -2.08 18.96 -19.32
N ILE A 147 -2.86 18.97 -18.24
CA ILE A 147 -4.16 18.29 -18.18
C ILE A 147 -5.31 19.28 -18.37
N GLU A 148 -6.37 18.90 -19.11
CA GLU A 148 -7.53 19.73 -19.33
C GLU A 148 -8.38 19.90 -18.05
N LEU A 149 -8.73 21.14 -17.70
CA LEU A 149 -9.28 21.50 -16.41
C LEU A 149 -10.66 20.88 -16.12
N GLU A 150 -11.57 20.89 -17.12
CA GLU A 150 -12.95 20.39 -16.91
C GLU A 150 -12.99 18.91 -16.58
N GLY A 151 -12.17 18.10 -17.26
CA GLY A 151 -12.04 16.67 -16.97
C GLY A 151 -11.34 16.37 -15.64
N GLN A 152 -10.74 17.36 -14.98
CA GLN A 152 -9.99 17.18 -13.74
C GLN A 152 -10.78 17.57 -12.47
N LYS A 153 -11.98 18.13 -12.59
CA LYS A 153 -12.79 18.52 -11.43
C LYS A 153 -13.05 17.36 -10.44
N PRO A 154 -13.27 16.10 -10.83
CA PRO A 154 -13.36 14.99 -9.88
C PRO A 154 -12.07 14.78 -9.08
N VAL A 155 -10.90 14.86 -9.75
CA VAL A 155 -9.59 14.79 -9.10
C VAL A 155 -9.41 15.97 -8.15
N MET A 156 -9.79 17.17 -8.57
CA MET A 156 -9.76 18.33 -7.68
C MET A 156 -10.66 18.12 -6.46
N ALA A 157 -11.84 17.53 -6.60
CA ALA A 157 -12.72 17.21 -5.46
C ALA A 157 -12.08 16.21 -4.51
N HIS A 158 -11.35 15.21 -5.02
CA HIS A 158 -10.57 14.28 -4.21
C HIS A 158 -9.46 15.01 -3.44
N GLU A 159 -8.60 15.75 -4.12
CA GLU A 159 -7.47 16.46 -3.51
C GLU A 159 -7.91 17.55 -2.52
N LEU A 160 -8.99 18.24 -2.84
CA LEU A 160 -9.55 19.25 -1.94
C LEU A 160 -10.26 18.63 -0.73
N THR A 161 -10.68 17.37 -0.82
CA THR A 161 -11.10 16.61 0.36
C THR A 161 -9.92 16.41 1.31
N HIS A 162 -8.72 16.10 0.80
CA HIS A 162 -7.52 16.03 1.64
C HIS A 162 -7.17 17.38 2.28
N ALA A 163 -7.38 18.49 1.55
CA ALA A 163 -7.21 19.81 2.16
C ALA A 163 -8.19 20.05 3.32
N LEU A 164 -9.44 19.60 3.20
CA LEU A 164 -10.43 19.66 4.28
C LEU A 164 -10.08 18.69 5.41
N GLN A 165 -9.67 17.47 5.10
CA GLN A 165 -9.20 16.48 6.10
C GLN A 165 -8.01 17.03 6.90
N ASP A 166 -7.03 17.67 6.25
CA ASP A 166 -5.88 18.26 6.92
C ASP A 166 -6.28 19.38 7.87
N GLN A 167 -7.22 20.24 7.44
CA GLN A 167 -7.74 21.34 8.28
C GLN A 167 -8.47 20.84 9.52
N HIS A 168 -9.15 19.69 9.46
CA HIS A 168 -9.98 19.14 10.54
C HIS A 168 -9.28 18.06 11.38
N PHE A 169 -8.37 17.31 10.77
CA PHE A 169 -7.82 16.08 11.37
C PHE A 169 -6.29 16.08 11.45
N ASP A 170 -5.58 17.07 10.91
CA ASP A 170 -4.10 17.17 10.84
C ASP A 170 -3.46 15.94 10.20
N LEU A 171 -3.45 15.90 8.87
CA LEU A 171 -2.91 14.77 8.11
C LEU A 171 -1.41 14.52 8.37
N ARG A 172 -0.65 15.55 8.79
CA ARG A 172 0.77 15.41 9.11
C ARG A 172 1.06 14.47 10.27
N ARG A 173 0.06 14.18 11.14
CA ARG A 173 0.21 13.17 12.20
C ARG A 173 0.44 11.77 11.65
N PHE A 174 -0.05 11.49 10.42
CA PHE A 174 0.13 10.22 9.74
C PHE A 174 1.51 10.07 9.10
N GLU A 175 2.26 11.16 8.87
CA GLU A 175 3.66 11.11 8.41
C GLU A 175 4.60 10.45 9.45
N LYS A 176 4.21 10.41 10.71
CA LYS A 176 5.01 9.88 11.83
C LYS A 176 4.43 8.60 12.40
N TRP A 177 4.01 7.70 11.53
CA TRP A 177 3.46 6.43 11.97
C TRP A 177 4.46 5.60 12.79
N PRO A 178 4.01 4.87 13.84
CA PRO A 178 4.88 3.95 14.57
C PRO A 178 5.48 2.89 13.66
N LYS A 179 6.79 2.73 13.71
CA LYS A 179 7.51 1.77 12.86
C LYS A 179 7.23 0.34 13.27
N GLY A 180 7.22 -0.56 12.27
CA GLY A 180 7.05 -1.99 12.47
C GLY A 180 5.59 -2.42 12.57
N ASP A 181 4.67 -1.63 11.98
CA ASP A 181 3.28 -2.01 11.79
C ASP A 181 2.75 -1.36 10.51
N SER A 182 3.26 -1.83 9.37
CA SER A 182 2.87 -1.34 8.04
C SER A 182 1.43 -1.70 7.68
N ASP A 183 0.86 -2.74 8.28
CA ASP A 183 -0.53 -3.12 8.09
C ASP A 183 -1.48 -2.05 8.65
N ALA A 184 -1.26 -1.63 9.89
CA ALA A 184 -2.05 -0.55 10.50
C ALA A 184 -1.84 0.79 9.79
N GLU A 185 -0.64 1.06 9.28
CA GLU A 185 -0.35 2.24 8.46
C GLU A 185 -1.16 2.22 7.16
N LEU A 186 -1.18 1.10 6.43
CA LEU A 186 -1.97 0.94 5.22
C LEU A 186 -3.47 1.07 5.48
N ALA A 187 -3.95 0.55 6.61
CA ALA A 187 -5.34 0.72 7.02
C ALA A 187 -5.70 2.18 7.30
N ALA A 188 -4.81 2.94 7.93
CA ALA A 188 -5.02 4.38 8.14
C ALA A 188 -5.02 5.17 6.83
N HIS A 189 -4.17 4.80 5.87
CA HIS A 189 -4.21 5.37 4.51
C HIS A 189 -5.50 5.02 3.79
N ALA A 190 -6.01 3.80 3.95
CA ALA A 190 -7.29 3.38 3.38
C ALA A 190 -8.47 4.21 3.91
N LEU A 191 -8.44 4.67 5.16
CA LEU A 191 -9.40 5.64 5.67
C LEU A 191 -9.28 6.98 4.95
N ILE A 192 -8.06 7.53 4.82
CA ILE A 192 -7.81 8.87 4.23
C ILE A 192 -8.23 8.88 2.77
N GLU A 193 -7.73 7.94 1.98
CA GLU A 193 -7.99 7.84 0.55
C GLU A 193 -9.42 7.38 0.25
N GLY A 194 -9.94 6.48 1.08
CA GLY A 194 -11.32 5.99 0.96
C GLY A 194 -12.36 7.09 1.16
N ASP A 195 -12.16 7.96 2.15
CA ASP A 195 -13.00 9.14 2.40
C ASP A 195 -12.96 10.11 1.20
N ALA A 196 -11.76 10.43 0.69
CA ALA A 196 -11.59 11.33 -0.45
C ALA A 196 -12.18 10.72 -1.74
N THR A 197 -12.01 9.42 -1.95
CA THR A 197 -12.58 8.70 -3.11
C THR A 197 -14.10 8.63 -3.05
N LEU A 198 -14.68 8.44 -1.87
CA LEU A 198 -16.13 8.51 -1.66
C LEU A 198 -16.65 9.93 -1.95
N ALA A 199 -15.99 10.98 -1.46
CA ALA A 199 -16.36 12.36 -1.74
C ALA A 199 -16.30 12.67 -3.25
N MET A 200 -15.24 12.26 -3.94
CA MET A 200 -15.11 12.35 -5.40
C MET A 200 -16.26 11.63 -6.13
N THR A 201 -16.62 10.44 -5.69
CA THR A 201 -17.70 9.64 -6.29
C THR A 201 -19.06 10.33 -6.14
N LEU A 202 -19.33 10.91 -4.97
CA LEU A 202 -20.55 11.68 -4.72
C LEU A 202 -20.54 13.01 -5.48
N TYR A 203 -19.37 13.65 -5.64
CA TYR A 203 -19.21 14.84 -6.47
C TYR A 203 -19.57 14.52 -7.93
N MET A 204 -19.07 13.44 -8.50
CA MET A 204 -19.41 12.99 -9.86
C MET A 204 -20.90 12.68 -10.00
N THR A 205 -21.53 12.12 -8.97
CA THR A 205 -22.98 11.83 -8.97
C THR A 205 -23.81 13.12 -9.04
N LYS A 206 -23.38 14.18 -8.36
CA LYS A 206 -24.02 15.52 -8.42
C LYS A 206 -23.75 16.24 -9.74
N HIS A 207 -22.64 15.95 -10.42
CA HIS A 207 -22.17 16.62 -11.62
C HIS A 207 -22.00 15.66 -12.81
N PRO A 208 -23.08 15.08 -13.39
CA PRO A 208 -23.00 14.00 -14.37
C PRO A 208 -22.27 14.39 -15.66
N LEU A 209 -22.30 15.67 -16.07
CA LEU A 209 -21.55 16.13 -17.24
C LEU A 209 -20.04 16.18 -16.98
N VAL A 210 -19.64 16.55 -15.77
CA VAL A 210 -18.24 16.49 -15.32
C VAL A 210 -17.76 15.05 -15.23
N ALA A 211 -18.57 14.15 -14.69
CA ALA A 211 -18.29 12.72 -14.67
C ALA A 211 -18.08 12.16 -16.10
N LEU A 212 -18.92 12.56 -17.06
CA LEU A 212 -18.77 12.14 -18.45
C LEU A 212 -17.49 12.69 -19.10
N ALA A 213 -17.12 13.95 -18.81
CA ALA A 213 -15.86 14.55 -19.28
C ALA A 213 -14.65 13.81 -18.70
N PHE A 214 -14.70 13.47 -17.41
CA PHE A 214 -13.68 12.69 -16.73
C PHE A 214 -13.51 11.29 -17.36
N ILE A 215 -14.59 10.53 -17.52
CA ILE A 215 -14.56 9.20 -18.15
C ILE A 215 -13.99 9.26 -19.57
N ARG A 216 -14.37 10.30 -20.35
CA ARG A 216 -13.81 10.50 -21.69
C ARG A 216 -12.31 10.80 -21.65
N SER A 217 -11.84 11.58 -20.68
CA SER A 217 -10.42 11.86 -20.50
C SER A 217 -9.61 10.59 -20.20
N LEU A 218 -10.15 9.69 -19.38
CA LEU A 218 -9.55 8.38 -19.12
C LEU A 218 -9.50 7.49 -20.37
N GLY A 219 -10.56 7.45 -21.15
CA GLY A 219 -10.64 6.67 -22.39
C GLY A 219 -9.71 7.19 -23.49
N ALA A 220 -9.51 8.51 -23.58
CA ALA A 220 -8.63 9.13 -24.57
C ALA A 220 -7.13 8.94 -24.27
N THR A 221 -6.76 8.70 -23.04
CA THR A 221 -5.37 8.54 -22.58
C THR A 221 -4.87 7.09 -22.55
N GLY A 222 -5.76 6.10 -22.83
CA GLY A 222 -5.42 4.67 -22.75
C GLY A 222 -5.13 4.26 -21.30
N ALA A 223 -6.03 3.56 -20.72
CA ALA A 223 -6.31 3.40 -19.28
C ALA A 223 -5.18 3.10 -18.28
N GLU A 224 -3.95 2.80 -18.67
CA GLU A 224 -2.87 2.53 -17.71
C GLU A 224 -1.50 2.94 -18.28
N SER A 225 -0.66 3.58 -17.46
CA SER A 225 0.72 3.88 -17.87
C SER A 225 1.51 2.58 -18.09
N ASP A 226 2.48 2.61 -18.98
CA ASP A 226 3.32 1.44 -19.23
C ASP A 226 4.11 1.01 -17.99
N GLN A 227 4.46 1.97 -17.11
CA GLN A 227 5.14 1.66 -15.84
C GLN A 227 4.19 0.96 -14.85
N PHE A 228 2.93 1.38 -14.78
CA PHE A 228 1.94 0.72 -13.93
C PHE A 228 1.68 -0.72 -14.38
N LYS A 229 1.54 -0.95 -15.71
CA LYS A 229 1.37 -2.30 -16.28
C LYS A 229 2.57 -3.21 -16.01
N GLN A 230 3.78 -2.66 -16.05
CA GLN A 230 5.03 -3.38 -15.79
C GLN A 230 5.35 -3.51 -14.29
N ALA A 231 4.59 -2.84 -13.42
CA ALA A 231 4.78 -2.93 -11.98
C ALA A 231 4.60 -4.37 -11.48
N PRO A 232 5.44 -4.84 -10.56
CA PRO A 232 5.15 -6.05 -9.82
C PRO A 232 3.73 -6.01 -9.26
N ARG A 233 2.99 -7.10 -9.41
CA ARG A 233 1.57 -7.16 -9.04
C ARG A 233 1.29 -6.66 -7.63
N ALA A 234 2.10 -7.12 -6.65
CA ALA A 234 1.93 -6.71 -5.26
C ALA A 234 2.07 -5.18 -5.06
N ILE A 235 2.98 -4.53 -5.79
CA ILE A 235 3.14 -3.06 -5.73
C ILE A 235 1.88 -2.40 -6.31
N ARG A 236 1.41 -2.86 -7.47
CA ARG A 236 0.23 -2.29 -8.11
C ARG A 236 -1.03 -2.43 -7.25
N GLU A 237 -1.28 -3.63 -6.72
CA GLU A 237 -2.44 -3.89 -5.88
C GLU A 237 -2.36 -3.14 -4.53
N SER A 238 -1.17 -3.03 -3.92
CA SER A 238 -1.00 -2.25 -2.69
C SER A 238 -1.17 -0.75 -2.90
N LEU A 239 -0.81 -0.21 -4.07
CA LEU A 239 -1.09 1.18 -4.42
C LEU A 239 -2.60 1.44 -4.60
N MET A 240 -3.34 0.47 -5.13
CA MET A 240 -4.78 0.61 -5.36
C MET A 240 -5.62 0.33 -4.12
N PHE A 241 -5.11 -0.44 -3.16
CA PHE A 241 -5.85 -0.85 -1.97
C PHE A 241 -6.51 0.31 -1.20
N PRO A 242 -5.82 1.45 -0.90
CA PRO A 242 -6.44 2.58 -0.21
C PRO A 242 -7.62 3.19 -0.97
N TYR A 243 -7.58 3.16 -2.28
CA TYR A 243 -8.63 3.72 -3.16
C TYR A 243 -9.81 2.75 -3.33
N GLU A 244 -9.53 1.49 -3.60
CA GLU A 244 -10.55 0.46 -3.89
C GLU A 244 -11.21 -0.03 -2.59
N GLU A 245 -10.45 -0.70 -1.73
CA GLU A 245 -10.97 -1.26 -0.49
C GLU A 245 -11.28 -0.15 0.53
N GLY A 246 -10.47 0.92 0.57
CA GLY A 246 -10.73 2.09 1.41
C GLY A 246 -12.05 2.77 1.05
N SER A 247 -12.38 2.97 -0.24
CA SER A 247 -13.65 3.58 -0.64
C SER A 247 -14.85 2.65 -0.39
N ALA A 248 -14.67 1.34 -0.55
CA ALA A 248 -15.69 0.36 -0.20
C ALA A 248 -15.99 0.41 1.30
N TRP A 249 -14.96 0.44 2.14
CA TRP A 249 -15.05 0.59 3.57
C TRP A 249 -15.70 1.92 3.97
N ALA A 250 -15.22 3.05 3.45
CA ALA A 250 -15.75 4.39 3.73
C ALA A 250 -17.24 4.49 3.35
N THR A 251 -17.64 3.85 2.24
CA THR A 251 -19.03 3.76 1.82
C THR A 251 -19.90 3.02 2.85
N GLN A 252 -19.40 1.93 3.44
CA GLN A 252 -20.13 1.19 4.47
C GLN A 252 -20.26 1.99 5.76
N VAL A 253 -19.17 2.67 6.18
CA VAL A 253 -19.18 3.58 7.32
C VAL A 253 -20.17 4.73 7.10
N TYR A 254 -20.14 5.34 5.91
CA TYR A 254 -21.08 6.40 5.54
C TYR A 254 -22.54 5.93 5.53
N ARG A 255 -22.83 4.76 4.97
CA ARG A 255 -24.20 4.18 5.00
C ARG A 255 -24.70 3.94 6.40
N LYS A 256 -23.82 3.61 7.35
CA LYS A 256 -24.15 3.33 8.74
C LYS A 256 -24.42 4.59 9.58
N GLY A 257 -23.70 5.69 9.33
CA GLY A 257 -23.78 6.88 10.19
C GLY A 257 -23.46 8.20 9.52
N GLY A 258 -23.50 8.27 8.19
CA GLY A 258 -23.26 9.50 7.43
C GLY A 258 -21.80 10.00 7.58
N TRP A 259 -21.59 11.23 7.16
CA TRP A 259 -20.29 11.88 7.26
C TRP A 259 -19.80 12.07 8.70
N ASP A 260 -20.72 12.14 9.66
CA ASP A 260 -20.36 12.22 11.08
C ASP A 260 -19.58 10.97 11.53
N LEU A 261 -20.03 9.78 11.13
CA LEU A 261 -19.31 8.53 11.47
C LEU A 261 -17.98 8.41 10.74
N VAL A 262 -17.92 8.80 9.46
CA VAL A 262 -16.64 8.86 8.71
C VAL A 262 -15.66 9.82 9.40
N SER A 263 -16.09 11.00 9.79
CA SER A 263 -15.26 11.98 10.51
C SER A 263 -14.76 11.46 11.86
N LYS A 264 -15.60 10.72 12.60
CA LYS A 264 -15.23 10.08 13.87
C LYS A 264 -14.18 8.99 13.69
N SER A 265 -14.10 8.37 12.51
CA SER A 265 -13.08 7.35 12.22
C SER A 265 -11.66 7.92 12.22
N PHE A 266 -11.47 9.22 11.95
CA PHE A 266 -10.18 9.88 12.11
C PHE A 266 -9.70 9.96 13.57
N ALA A 267 -10.58 9.88 14.55
CA ALA A 267 -10.23 9.78 15.96
C ALA A 267 -10.12 8.32 16.44
N LYS A 268 -10.77 7.38 15.75
CA LYS A 268 -10.77 5.95 16.04
C LYS A 268 -10.33 5.18 14.79
N LEU A 269 -9.01 5.23 14.49
CA LEU A 269 -8.43 4.68 13.28
C LEU A 269 -8.66 3.16 13.15
N PRO A 270 -8.83 2.64 11.93
CA PRO A 270 -8.73 1.21 11.71
C PRO A 270 -7.33 0.73 12.09
N GLN A 271 -7.24 -0.45 12.71
CA GLN A 271 -6.02 -0.99 13.29
C GLN A 271 -5.33 -2.03 12.42
N SER A 272 -5.98 -2.45 11.34
CA SER A 272 -5.46 -3.46 10.40
C SER A 272 -6.15 -3.36 9.05
N THR A 273 -5.52 -3.88 8.00
CA THR A 273 -6.19 -4.07 6.70
C THR A 273 -7.39 -5.01 6.81
N GLU A 274 -7.38 -5.94 7.75
CA GLU A 274 -8.54 -6.77 8.06
C GLU A 274 -9.77 -5.93 8.43
N GLN A 275 -9.62 -4.88 9.24
CA GLN A 275 -10.74 -3.98 9.58
C GLN A 275 -11.23 -3.14 8.40
N ILE A 276 -10.42 -2.98 7.37
CA ILE A 276 -10.83 -2.37 6.08
C ILE A 276 -11.60 -3.39 5.24
N LEU A 277 -11.07 -4.60 5.10
CA LEU A 277 -11.67 -5.69 4.32
C LEU A 277 -12.98 -6.19 4.94
N HIS A 278 -13.05 -6.18 6.28
CA HIS A 278 -14.20 -6.65 7.07
C HIS A 278 -14.73 -5.54 7.99
N PRO A 279 -15.57 -4.60 7.50
CA PRO A 279 -16.04 -3.45 8.28
C PRO A 279 -16.74 -3.82 9.60
N ASP A 280 -17.31 -5.00 9.72
CA ASP A 280 -17.91 -5.47 10.99
C ASP A 280 -16.86 -5.62 12.10
N LYS A 281 -15.62 -6.03 11.74
CA LYS A 281 -14.47 -6.06 12.67
C LYS A 281 -14.03 -4.65 13.08
N TYR A 282 -14.14 -3.66 12.19
CA TYR A 282 -13.96 -2.26 12.56
C TYR A 282 -15.05 -1.76 13.49
N PHE A 283 -16.32 -2.07 13.24
CA PHE A 283 -17.43 -1.62 14.09
C PHE A 283 -17.38 -2.24 15.49
N SER A 284 -17.03 -3.52 15.61
CA SER A 284 -16.77 -4.18 16.91
C SER A 284 -15.46 -3.71 17.53
N TYR A 285 -14.58 -3.14 16.74
CA TYR A 285 -13.22 -2.70 17.08
C TYR A 285 -12.36 -3.85 17.60
N GLU A 286 -12.45 -4.97 16.91
CA GLU A 286 -11.62 -6.14 17.16
C GLU A 286 -10.15 -5.83 16.92
N SER A 287 -9.36 -5.86 17.99
CA SER A 287 -7.95 -5.49 17.90
C SER A 287 -7.09 -6.66 17.46
N PRO A 288 -6.11 -6.44 16.56
CA PRO A 288 -5.17 -7.49 16.17
C PRO A 288 -4.42 -8.09 17.36
N VAL A 289 -4.20 -9.39 17.31
CA VAL A 289 -3.39 -10.12 18.28
C VAL A 289 -1.93 -9.71 18.11
N LYS A 290 -1.32 -9.24 19.19
CA LYS A 290 0.10 -8.88 19.17
C LYS A 290 0.98 -10.12 19.11
N VAL A 291 1.53 -10.42 17.94
CA VAL A 291 2.50 -11.50 17.74
C VAL A 291 3.92 -10.96 17.94
N THR A 292 4.73 -11.72 18.65
CA THR A 292 6.15 -11.43 18.86
C THR A 292 6.98 -12.52 18.18
N LEU A 293 7.85 -12.11 17.26
CA LEU A 293 8.87 -12.98 16.67
C LEU A 293 10.21 -12.65 17.36
N PRO A 294 10.84 -13.60 18.04
CA PRO A 294 12.13 -13.39 18.70
C PRO A 294 13.25 -13.04 17.71
N GLU A 295 14.38 -12.53 18.23
CA GLU A 295 15.56 -12.28 17.40
C GLU A 295 16.23 -13.61 17.01
N LEU A 296 16.25 -13.91 15.72
CA LEU A 296 16.74 -15.17 15.17
C LEU A 296 18.23 -15.15 14.78
N LYS A 297 18.88 -13.97 14.81
CA LYS A 297 20.30 -13.83 14.47
C LYS A 297 21.22 -14.78 15.27
N PRO A 298 21.00 -15.05 16.57
CA PRO A 298 21.84 -16.02 17.30
C PRO A 298 21.80 -17.43 16.73
N ALA A 299 20.64 -17.84 16.16
CA ALA A 299 20.47 -19.15 15.53
C ALA A 299 20.97 -19.17 14.06
N LEU A 300 20.91 -18.04 13.37
CA LEU A 300 21.38 -17.88 12.00
C LEU A 300 22.91 -17.77 11.92
N GLY A 301 23.54 -17.13 12.90
CA GLY A 301 24.99 -16.90 12.96
C GLY A 301 25.41 -15.45 12.68
N PRO A 302 26.70 -15.12 12.90
CA PRO A 302 27.20 -13.75 12.95
C PRO A 302 27.14 -12.99 11.61
N THR A 303 27.15 -13.69 10.49
CA THR A 303 27.13 -13.11 9.14
C THR A 303 25.76 -12.60 8.71
N TRP A 304 24.70 -12.99 9.41
CA TRP A 304 23.34 -12.59 9.10
C TRP A 304 22.99 -11.25 9.74
N LYS A 305 22.32 -10.41 8.97
CA LYS A 305 21.85 -9.11 9.41
C LYS A 305 20.32 -9.03 9.20
N ARG A 306 19.57 -8.76 10.27
CA ARG A 306 18.16 -8.43 10.12
C ARG A 306 18.03 -7.11 9.35
N ILE A 307 17.33 -7.18 8.23
CA ILE A 307 17.05 -6.06 7.33
C ILE A 307 15.72 -5.42 7.71
N ASP A 308 14.71 -6.26 8.00
CA ASP A 308 13.38 -5.80 8.33
C ASP A 308 12.67 -6.68 9.35
N GLN A 309 11.68 -6.09 10.05
CA GLN A 309 10.74 -6.79 10.94
C GLN A 309 9.44 -5.97 11.02
N ASP A 310 8.32 -6.55 10.54
CA ASP A 310 7.06 -5.82 10.39
C ASP A 310 5.84 -6.75 10.47
N VAL A 311 4.64 -6.22 10.20
CA VAL A 311 3.36 -6.91 10.09
C VAL A 311 2.91 -6.91 8.64
N ASN A 312 2.49 -8.06 8.12
CA ASN A 312 1.92 -8.19 6.77
C ASN A 312 0.44 -7.84 6.72
N GLY A 313 -0.31 -8.17 7.76
CA GLY A 313 -1.75 -8.05 7.75
C GLY A 313 -2.46 -9.09 6.86
N GLU A 314 -3.77 -9.05 6.84
CA GLU A 314 -4.57 -9.90 5.96
C GLU A 314 -4.28 -9.61 4.49
N TRP A 315 -4.17 -8.32 4.12
CA TRP A 315 -3.87 -7.93 2.75
C TRP A 315 -2.51 -8.45 2.25
N GLY A 316 -1.46 -8.32 3.06
CA GLY A 316 -0.14 -8.87 2.72
C GLY A 316 -0.15 -10.38 2.59
N CYS A 317 -0.89 -11.08 3.47
CA CYS A 317 -1.09 -12.53 3.37
C CYS A 317 -1.78 -12.93 2.06
N TYR A 318 -2.84 -12.23 1.68
CA TYR A 318 -3.47 -12.43 0.38
C TYR A 318 -2.48 -12.23 -0.77
N LEU A 319 -1.74 -11.13 -0.79
CA LEU A 319 -0.83 -10.79 -1.90
C LEU A 319 0.24 -11.87 -2.15
N PHE A 320 0.91 -12.34 -1.10
CA PHE A 320 1.97 -13.34 -1.31
C PHE A 320 1.43 -14.75 -1.58
N LEU A 321 0.21 -15.06 -1.15
CA LEU A 321 -0.47 -16.30 -1.56
C LEU A 321 -0.84 -16.23 -3.05
N ASP A 322 -1.56 -15.19 -3.45
CA ASP A 322 -2.14 -15.09 -4.78
C ASP A 322 -1.09 -14.83 -5.87
N GLN A 323 0.06 -14.27 -5.52
CA GLN A 323 1.21 -14.15 -6.43
C GLN A 323 1.58 -15.46 -7.10
N PHE A 324 1.42 -16.58 -6.42
CA PHE A 324 1.78 -17.91 -6.91
C PHE A 324 0.59 -18.84 -7.11
N LEU A 325 -0.45 -18.73 -6.28
CA LEU A 325 -1.67 -19.54 -6.45
C LEU A 325 -2.40 -19.14 -7.72
N ASN A 326 -2.42 -17.84 -8.04
CA ASN A 326 -3.19 -17.28 -9.16
C ASN A 326 -4.65 -17.72 -9.11
N ASP A 327 -5.21 -17.70 -7.89
CA ASP A 327 -6.59 -18.02 -7.56
C ASP A 327 -7.02 -17.09 -6.40
N ALA A 328 -7.61 -15.95 -6.80
CA ALA A 328 -7.98 -14.88 -5.86
C ALA A 328 -9.02 -15.34 -4.82
N GLU A 329 -9.91 -16.28 -5.18
CA GLU A 329 -10.92 -16.81 -4.27
C GLU A 329 -10.28 -17.70 -3.18
N GLU A 330 -9.39 -18.63 -3.57
CA GLU A 330 -8.64 -19.44 -2.63
C GLU A 330 -7.73 -18.58 -1.75
N SER A 331 -7.04 -17.60 -2.34
CA SER A 331 -6.09 -16.74 -1.65
C SER A 331 -6.77 -15.82 -0.63
N LYS A 332 -7.92 -15.21 -0.98
CA LYS A 332 -8.72 -14.39 -0.06
C LYS A 332 -9.28 -15.23 1.09
N ARG A 333 -9.85 -16.40 0.79
CA ARG A 333 -10.37 -17.29 1.83
C ARG A 333 -9.28 -17.73 2.80
N ALA A 334 -8.09 -18.07 2.29
CA ALA A 334 -6.96 -18.52 3.11
C ALA A 334 -6.30 -17.37 3.91
N ALA A 335 -6.45 -16.12 3.51
CA ALA A 335 -6.00 -14.96 4.25
C ALA A 335 -7.02 -14.46 5.28
N ALA A 336 -8.32 -14.71 5.04
CA ALA A 336 -9.38 -14.32 5.95
C ALA A 336 -9.26 -15.03 7.30
N GLY A 337 -9.69 -14.35 8.38
CA GLY A 337 -9.50 -14.83 9.75
C GLY A 337 -8.06 -14.63 10.26
N TRP A 338 -7.28 -13.79 9.58
CA TRP A 338 -6.02 -13.28 10.11
C TRP A 338 -6.27 -12.51 11.41
N ALA A 339 -5.65 -12.94 12.49
CA ALA A 339 -5.76 -12.26 13.78
C ALA A 339 -4.50 -11.44 14.12
N GLY A 340 -3.36 -11.79 13.53
CA GLY A 340 -2.11 -11.07 13.76
C GLY A 340 -0.91 -11.80 13.17
N ASP A 341 0.18 -11.07 12.91
CA ASP A 341 1.44 -11.67 12.52
C ASP A 341 2.65 -10.81 12.89
N ARG A 342 3.80 -11.41 12.74
CA ARG A 342 5.10 -10.74 12.75
C ARG A 342 6.04 -11.47 11.82
N PHE A 343 6.68 -10.74 10.90
CA PHE A 343 7.74 -11.29 10.06
C PHE A 343 9.08 -10.60 10.31
N ALA A 344 10.16 -11.25 9.90
CA ALA A 344 11.49 -10.68 9.81
C ALA A 344 12.23 -11.19 8.58
N VAL A 345 13.00 -10.32 7.93
CA VAL A 345 13.86 -10.65 6.80
C VAL A 345 15.31 -10.39 7.16
N TYR A 346 16.17 -11.32 6.82
CA TYR A 346 17.61 -11.26 7.04
C TYR A 346 18.37 -11.41 5.73
N GLU A 347 19.46 -10.68 5.59
CA GLU A 347 20.47 -10.88 4.54
C GLU A 347 21.68 -11.61 5.10
N GLY A 348 22.18 -12.59 4.34
CA GLY A 348 23.44 -13.28 4.59
C GLY A 348 24.65 -12.54 4.00
N ALA A 349 25.81 -13.19 4.04
CA ALA A 349 27.05 -12.60 3.52
C ALA A 349 27.14 -12.63 1.99
N LYS A 350 26.44 -13.53 1.34
CA LYS A 350 26.50 -13.69 -0.13
C LYS A 350 25.41 -12.84 -0.79
N PRO A 351 25.68 -12.23 -1.94
CA PRO A 351 24.66 -11.50 -2.70
C PRO A 351 23.43 -12.39 -2.97
N GLY A 352 22.25 -11.89 -2.63
CA GLY A 352 20.98 -12.60 -2.81
C GLY A 352 20.69 -13.71 -1.78
N GLU A 353 21.57 -13.91 -0.80
CA GLU A 353 21.31 -14.83 0.31
C GLU A 353 20.33 -14.16 1.29
N MET A 354 19.11 -14.67 1.36
CA MET A 354 18.02 -14.11 2.16
C MET A 354 17.39 -15.20 3.02
N PHE A 355 17.02 -14.86 4.23
CA PHE A 355 16.22 -15.71 5.12
C PHE A 355 14.97 -14.94 5.56
N PHE A 356 13.83 -15.55 5.45
CA PHE A 356 12.55 -15.01 5.85
C PHE A 356 11.96 -15.88 6.97
N ALA A 357 11.44 -15.21 8.00
CA ALA A 357 10.72 -15.85 9.10
C ALA A 357 9.41 -15.10 9.33
N GLN A 358 8.31 -15.83 9.53
CA GLN A 358 7.02 -15.25 9.93
C GLN A 358 6.32 -16.18 10.94
N LEU A 359 5.69 -15.57 11.93
CA LEU A 359 4.75 -16.20 12.84
C LEU A 359 3.40 -15.50 12.72
N THR A 360 2.35 -16.28 12.42
CA THR A 360 0.97 -15.79 12.26
C THR A 360 0.08 -16.30 13.39
N ALA A 361 -0.98 -15.57 13.69
CA ALA A 361 -2.09 -15.98 14.55
C ALA A 361 -3.41 -15.84 13.76
N TRP A 362 -4.34 -16.75 14.00
CA TRP A 362 -5.60 -16.87 13.27
C TRP A 362 -6.78 -16.90 14.23
N ASP A 363 -7.96 -16.49 13.77
CA ASP A 363 -9.18 -16.47 14.60
C ASP A 363 -9.61 -17.87 15.00
N THR A 364 -9.51 -18.84 14.10
CA THR A 364 -9.87 -20.24 14.35
C THR A 364 -8.78 -21.22 13.87
N GLU A 365 -8.82 -22.44 14.40
CA GLU A 365 -7.92 -23.49 13.90
C GLU A 365 -8.18 -23.86 12.43
N ASN A 366 -9.41 -23.63 11.94
CA ASN A 366 -9.76 -23.83 10.55
C ASN A 366 -9.06 -22.79 9.67
N ASP A 367 -9.07 -21.53 10.06
CA ASP A 367 -8.40 -20.45 9.31
C ASP A 367 -6.88 -20.68 9.27
N ALA A 368 -6.29 -21.08 10.42
CA ALA A 368 -4.88 -21.47 10.49
C ALA A 368 -4.56 -22.64 9.56
N LYS A 369 -5.46 -23.61 9.42
CA LYS A 369 -5.32 -24.76 8.53
C LYS A 369 -5.46 -24.36 7.07
N GLU A 370 -6.45 -23.54 6.72
CA GLU A 370 -6.65 -23.05 5.34
C GLU A 370 -5.43 -22.25 4.86
N PHE A 371 -4.91 -21.37 5.71
CA PHE A 371 -3.67 -20.66 5.40
C PHE A 371 -2.47 -21.59 5.25
N PHE A 372 -2.28 -22.54 6.16
CA PHE A 372 -1.20 -23.54 6.10
C PHE A 372 -1.24 -24.33 4.79
N GLU A 373 -2.42 -24.83 4.39
CA GLU A 373 -2.59 -25.61 3.16
C GLU A 373 -2.35 -24.74 1.91
N ALA A 374 -2.85 -23.50 1.90
CA ALA A 374 -2.64 -22.55 0.81
C ALA A 374 -1.15 -22.18 0.69
N TYR A 375 -0.47 -21.94 1.82
CA TYR A 375 0.96 -21.64 1.82
C TYR A 375 1.81 -22.82 1.33
N ALA A 376 1.45 -24.04 1.71
CA ALA A 376 2.09 -25.25 1.20
C ALA A 376 1.96 -25.37 -0.32
N LYS A 377 0.76 -25.15 -0.88
CA LYS A 377 0.54 -25.12 -2.34
C LYS A 377 1.35 -23.99 -3.00
N ARG A 378 1.33 -22.78 -2.40
CA ARG A 378 2.11 -21.61 -2.86
C ARG A 378 3.60 -21.97 -2.92
N THR A 379 4.14 -22.67 -1.91
CA THR A 379 5.55 -23.06 -1.85
C THR A 379 5.94 -23.93 -3.04
N VAL A 380 5.15 -24.94 -3.36
CA VAL A 380 5.39 -25.83 -4.52
C VAL A 380 5.28 -25.07 -5.84
N LYS A 381 4.35 -24.11 -5.95
CA LYS A 381 4.23 -23.27 -7.16
C LYS A 381 5.37 -22.25 -7.30
N ARG A 382 5.87 -21.70 -6.18
CA ARG A 382 7.03 -20.80 -6.17
C ARG A 382 8.33 -21.51 -6.53
N TYR A 383 8.47 -22.75 -6.08
CA TYR A 383 9.67 -23.57 -6.26
C TYR A 383 9.29 -24.90 -6.93
N PRO A 384 9.12 -24.91 -8.28
CA PRO A 384 8.70 -26.13 -9.00
C PRO A 384 9.65 -27.32 -8.84
N GLU A 385 10.92 -27.05 -8.51
CA GLU A 385 11.95 -28.04 -8.24
C GLU A 385 11.99 -28.53 -6.79
N ALA A 386 11.12 -27.99 -5.91
CA ALA A 386 11.10 -28.30 -4.48
C ALA A 386 10.92 -29.79 -4.22
N LYS A 387 11.77 -30.33 -3.39
CA LYS A 387 11.68 -31.72 -2.92
C LYS A 387 11.16 -31.71 -1.49
N SER A 388 10.02 -32.40 -1.27
CA SER A 388 9.54 -32.65 0.09
C SER A 388 10.56 -33.54 0.83
N VAL A 389 10.94 -33.10 2.03
CA VAL A 389 11.84 -33.86 2.92
C VAL A 389 11.15 -34.21 4.24
N THR A 390 9.83 -34.09 4.30
CA THR A 390 9.05 -34.44 5.47
C THR A 390 8.95 -36.00 5.54
N GLU A 391 9.66 -36.62 6.48
CA GLU A 391 9.47 -38.00 6.80
C GLU A 391 8.10 -38.19 7.47
N ASN A 392 7.26 -39.08 6.89
CA ASN A 392 5.91 -39.42 7.40
C ASN A 392 5.02 -38.17 7.65
N GLY A 393 4.70 -37.47 6.57
CA GLY A 393 3.86 -36.29 6.47
C GLY A 393 3.01 -35.93 7.70
N SER A 394 3.57 -35.18 8.64
CA SER A 394 2.74 -34.56 9.66
C SER A 394 1.79 -33.60 8.96
N ALA A 395 0.48 -33.76 9.16
CA ALA A 395 -0.52 -32.84 8.63
C ALA A 395 -0.31 -31.39 9.11
N GLU A 396 0.59 -31.20 10.08
CA GLU A 396 0.84 -29.90 10.73
C GLU A 396 2.27 -29.37 10.52
N ARG A 397 3.15 -30.14 9.86
CA ARG A 397 4.52 -29.72 9.54
C ARG A 397 4.95 -30.24 8.19
N GLN A 398 5.41 -29.33 7.33
CA GLN A 398 5.96 -29.65 6.02
C GLN A 398 7.31 -28.96 5.84
N GLN A 399 8.21 -29.61 5.12
CA GLN A 399 9.53 -29.10 4.81
C GLN A 399 9.91 -29.44 3.38
N TRP A 400 10.53 -28.48 2.70
CA TRP A 400 11.02 -28.64 1.32
C TRP A 400 12.48 -28.20 1.22
N GLN A 401 13.21 -28.88 0.37
CA GLN A 401 14.50 -28.43 -0.14
C GLN A 401 14.28 -27.73 -1.47
N THR A 402 14.76 -26.49 -1.60
CA THR A 402 14.63 -25.65 -2.81
C THR A 402 15.99 -25.10 -3.24
N SER A 403 16.04 -24.51 -4.44
CA SER A 403 17.23 -23.81 -4.94
C SER A 403 17.63 -22.59 -4.09
N SER A 404 16.68 -22.00 -3.36
CA SER A 404 16.91 -20.82 -2.49
C SER A 404 17.17 -21.18 -1.02
N GLY A 405 17.30 -22.48 -0.68
CA GLY A 405 17.42 -22.99 0.69
C GLY A 405 16.21 -23.80 1.13
N ASN A 406 16.22 -24.29 2.35
CA ASN A 406 15.07 -25.04 2.87
C ASN A 406 13.91 -24.10 3.23
N VAL A 407 12.70 -24.62 3.04
CA VAL A 407 11.44 -24.03 3.51
C VAL A 407 10.86 -24.93 4.59
N VAL A 408 10.43 -24.34 5.70
CA VAL A 408 9.74 -25.03 6.79
C VAL A 408 8.42 -24.31 7.07
N LEU A 409 7.37 -25.08 7.15
CA LEU A 409 6.02 -24.63 7.46
C LEU A 409 5.48 -25.52 8.59
N GLU A 410 5.07 -24.91 9.71
CA GLU A 410 4.54 -25.63 10.86
C GLU A 410 3.32 -24.93 11.44
N ARG A 411 2.24 -25.67 11.70
CA ARG A 411 1.03 -25.20 12.38
C ARG A 411 0.95 -25.79 13.79
N ARG A 412 0.64 -24.95 14.77
CA ARG A 412 0.30 -25.36 16.14
C ARG A 412 -0.97 -24.64 16.60
N GLY A 413 -2.09 -25.33 16.58
CA GLY A 413 -3.39 -24.73 16.89
C GLY A 413 -3.71 -23.54 16.00
N LEU A 414 -3.87 -22.37 16.59
CA LEU A 414 -4.18 -21.10 15.92
C LEU A 414 -2.96 -20.42 15.27
N ARG A 415 -1.77 -21.01 15.31
CA ARG A 415 -0.56 -20.34 14.83
C ARG A 415 0.10 -21.11 13.71
N VAL A 416 0.68 -20.36 12.75
CA VAL A 416 1.50 -20.92 11.69
C VAL A 416 2.85 -20.21 11.66
N MET A 417 3.92 -21.01 11.70
CA MET A 417 5.30 -20.57 11.55
C MET A 417 5.80 -20.89 10.16
N ILE A 418 6.51 -19.95 9.56
CA ILE A 418 7.09 -20.04 8.23
C ILE A 418 8.56 -19.66 8.31
N PHE A 419 9.41 -20.49 7.71
CA PHE A 419 10.80 -20.16 7.40
C PHE A 419 11.08 -20.43 5.94
N GLU A 420 11.69 -19.50 5.22
CA GLU A 420 12.18 -19.68 3.86
C GLU A 420 13.62 -19.22 3.72
N GLY A 421 14.39 -19.87 2.84
CA GLY A 421 15.77 -19.51 2.58
C GLY A 421 16.76 -20.02 3.63
N ILE A 422 16.44 -21.12 4.33
CA ILE A 422 17.35 -21.70 5.32
C ILE A 422 18.53 -22.34 4.61
N SER A 423 19.72 -21.73 4.76
CA SER A 423 20.98 -22.23 4.21
C SER A 423 21.38 -23.58 4.85
N SER A 424 22.09 -24.44 4.11
CA SER A 424 22.46 -25.80 4.53
C SER A 424 23.28 -25.91 5.83
N GLY A 425 23.91 -24.80 6.26
CA GLY A 425 24.67 -24.74 7.53
C GLY A 425 23.85 -24.35 8.74
N ILE A 426 22.58 -24.01 8.59
CA ILE A 426 21.71 -23.55 9.67
C ILE A 426 20.92 -24.73 10.24
N ASN A 427 20.92 -24.87 11.57
CA ASN A 427 20.17 -25.92 12.24
C ASN A 427 18.70 -25.51 12.41
N VAL A 428 17.82 -26.16 11.65
CA VAL A 428 16.36 -25.92 11.64
C VAL A 428 15.76 -26.06 13.04
N ASN A 429 16.14 -27.10 13.80
CA ASN A 429 15.60 -27.33 15.14
C ASN A 429 15.94 -26.19 16.14
N VAL A 430 17.09 -25.52 15.93
CA VAL A 430 17.46 -24.36 16.75
C VAL A 430 16.60 -23.15 16.40
N LEU A 431 16.34 -22.94 15.10
CA LEU A 431 15.43 -21.88 14.64
C LEU A 431 14.00 -22.09 15.16
N GLU A 432 13.47 -23.31 15.03
CA GLU A 432 12.12 -23.65 15.51
C GLU A 432 11.97 -23.40 17.01
N ARG A 433 12.93 -23.87 17.82
CA ARG A 433 12.92 -23.62 19.28
C ARG A 433 13.04 -22.13 19.65
N ALA A 434 13.69 -21.34 18.82
CA ALA A 434 13.84 -19.90 19.06
C ALA A 434 12.56 -19.12 18.68
N ALA A 435 11.76 -19.62 17.72
CA ALA A 435 10.61 -18.91 17.19
C ALA A 435 9.30 -19.21 17.93
N TRP A 436 9.14 -20.43 18.51
CA TRP A 436 7.97 -20.83 19.29
C TRP A 436 8.10 -20.45 20.77
#